data_ad01b6e7e49efdb2b093a0406f7eee26
#
_entry.id   ad01b6e7e49efdb2b093a0406f7eee26
#
_cell.length_a   1.000
_cell.length_b   1.000
_cell.length_c   1.000
_cell.angle_alpha   90.00
_cell.angle_beta   90.00
_cell.angle_gamma   90.00
#
_symmetry.space_group_name_H-M   'P 1'
#
loop_
_entity.id
_entity.type
_entity.pdbx_description
1 polymer ?
#
loop_
_entity_poly.entity_id
_entity_poly.type
_entity_poly.pdbx_seq_one_letter_code
_entity_poly.pdbx_strand_id
1 'polypeptide(L)'
;MLARDNPFSTQRVERILHFDPQLSGTSWAAIDDRWELLNRRASLVAAHGAGKSTFLDAFQKRLEASGHSVLRIFLNQESNKLSAEQWRMLGCCSRQIVMLDGEEQLGHIARWRFYRLVQNCSGLLIARHKPTNLPLLLAIE
;
A
#
# COMPACT_ATOMS: atom_id res chain seq x y z
N MET A 1 -20.75 -13.11 -12.25
CA MET A 1 -21.00 -12.38 -12.12
C MET A 1 -21.01 -12.43 -11.70
N LEU A 2 -20.98 -12.42 -11.40
CA LEU A 2 -21.16 -11.87 -11.07
C LEU A 2 -21.19 -11.80 -10.45
N ALA A 3 -21.20 -12.19 -10.02
CA ALA A 3 -21.40 -11.59 -9.56
C ALA A 3 -21.51 -11.23 -9.50
N ARG A 4 -21.76 -11.12 -9.88
CA ARG A 4 -22.01 -10.21 -10.05
C ARG A 4 -22.67 -10.09 -9.79
N ASP A 5 -22.98 -10.24 -9.66
CA ASP A 5 -23.62 -9.67 -9.47
C ASP A 5 -23.91 -9.93 -8.80
N ASN A 6 -23.98 -10.25 -8.39
CA ASN A 6 -24.27 -10.04 -7.63
C ASN A 6 -24.35 -9.86 -7.09
N PRO A 7 -24.63 -9.89 -6.92
CA PRO A 7 -24.54 -9.29 -6.47
C PRO A 7 -24.43 -8.89 -5.81
N PHE A 8 -24.50 -8.99 -5.25
CA PHE A 8 -24.25 -8.42 -4.54
C PHE A 8 -23.72 -8.24 -4.16
N SER A 9 -24.28 -8.42 -5.29
CA SER A 9 -23.86 -7.72 -4.12
C SER A 9 -22.33 -7.53 -3.97
N THR A 10 -21.46 -8.55 -4.05
CA THR A 10 -19.99 -8.40 -3.95
C THR A 10 -19.47 -7.48 -5.06
N GLN A 11 -19.97 -7.65 -6.26
CA GLN A 11 -19.58 -6.77 -7.36
C GLN A 11 -19.97 -5.32 -7.12
N ARG A 12 -21.11 -5.11 -6.49
CA ARG A 12 -21.50 -3.74 -6.14
C ARG A 12 -20.53 -3.12 -5.17
N VAL A 13 -20.11 -3.89 -4.18
CA VAL A 13 -19.14 -3.41 -3.21
C VAL A 13 -17.81 -3.07 -3.90
N GLU A 14 -17.38 -3.92 -4.81
CA GLU A 14 -16.14 -3.66 -5.53
C GLU A 14 -16.22 -2.37 -6.34
N ARG A 15 -17.36 -2.10 -6.98
CA ARG A 15 -17.51 -0.85 -7.73
C ARG A 15 -17.50 0.36 -6.81
N ILE A 16 -18.14 0.25 -5.66
CA ILE A 16 -18.16 1.34 -4.69
C ILE A 16 -16.76 1.63 -4.17
N LEU A 17 -15.96 0.58 -3.99
CA LEU A 17 -14.61 0.70 -3.43
C LEU A 17 -13.55 0.90 -4.51
N HIS A 18 -13.94 1.02 -5.78
CA HIS A 18 -12.99 1.24 -6.86
C HIS A 18 -12.34 2.62 -6.71
N PHE A 19 -11.02 2.64 -6.70
CA PHE A 19 -10.29 3.89 -6.59
C PHE A 19 -10.28 4.63 -7.92
N ASP A 20 -10.63 5.90 -7.90
CA ASP A 20 -10.58 6.76 -9.07
C ASP A 20 -9.57 7.88 -8.82
N PRO A 21 -8.40 7.86 -9.49
CA PRO A 21 -7.38 8.88 -9.28
C PRO A 21 -7.86 10.28 -9.62
N GLN A 22 -8.82 10.43 -10.51
CA GLN A 22 -9.31 11.75 -10.88
C GLN A 22 -9.94 12.48 -9.71
N LEU A 23 -10.49 11.76 -8.75
CA LEU A 23 -11.02 12.36 -7.54
C LEU A 23 -9.94 12.98 -6.67
N SER A 24 -8.69 12.58 -6.86
CA SER A 24 -7.54 13.16 -6.15
C SER A 24 -6.73 14.09 -7.05
N GLY A 25 -7.27 14.46 -8.20
CA GLY A 25 -6.63 15.40 -9.10
C GLY A 25 -5.44 14.83 -9.87
N THR A 26 -5.42 13.53 -10.10
CA THR A 26 -4.30 12.89 -10.79
C THR A 26 -4.82 11.79 -11.72
N SER A 27 -3.92 10.96 -12.24
CA SER A 27 -4.26 9.83 -13.10
C SER A 27 -3.35 8.67 -12.76
N TRP A 28 -3.76 7.46 -13.20
CA TRP A 28 -2.91 6.30 -13.00
C TRP A 28 -1.56 6.46 -13.72
N ALA A 29 -1.55 7.06 -14.91
CA ALA A 29 -0.29 7.29 -15.61
C ALA A 29 0.64 8.20 -14.81
N ALA A 30 0.10 9.25 -14.22
CA ALA A 30 0.88 10.17 -13.40
C ALA A 30 1.40 9.48 -12.13
N ILE A 31 0.58 8.63 -11.52
CA ILE A 31 0.98 7.89 -10.32
C ILE A 31 2.10 6.92 -10.67
N ASP A 32 1.95 6.18 -11.77
CA ASP A 32 2.98 5.22 -12.19
C ASP A 32 4.29 5.92 -12.52
N ASP A 33 4.24 7.05 -13.22
CA ASP A 33 5.42 7.80 -13.56
C ASP A 33 6.13 8.32 -12.31
N ARG A 34 5.36 8.83 -11.36
CA ARG A 34 5.95 9.33 -10.12
C ARG A 34 6.56 8.20 -9.29
N TRP A 35 5.89 7.05 -9.26
CA TRP A 35 6.42 5.87 -8.57
C TRP A 35 7.80 5.49 -9.09
N GLU A 36 7.95 5.44 -10.42
CA GLU A 36 9.25 5.14 -11.03
C GLU A 36 10.26 6.25 -10.78
N LEU A 37 9.83 7.50 -10.86
CA LEU A 37 10.70 8.65 -10.63
C LEU A 37 11.25 8.65 -9.21
N LEU A 38 10.49 8.17 -8.25
CA LEU A 38 10.89 8.07 -6.84
C LEU A 38 11.67 6.79 -6.54
N ASN A 39 12.08 6.08 -7.57
CA ASN A 39 12.81 4.80 -7.45
C ASN A 39 12.01 3.76 -6.67
N ARG A 40 10.68 3.80 -6.81
CA ARG A 40 9.76 2.85 -6.17
C ARG A 40 9.87 2.85 -4.65
N ARG A 41 10.20 3.99 -4.06
CA ARG A 41 10.21 4.16 -2.62
C ARG A 41 9.48 5.44 -2.28
N ALA A 42 8.28 5.28 -1.72
CA ALA A 42 7.39 6.42 -1.57
C ALA A 42 6.44 6.23 -0.41
N SER A 43 5.72 7.29 -0.09
CA SER A 43 4.70 7.26 0.94
C SER A 43 3.35 7.64 0.36
N LEU A 44 2.30 7.10 0.97
CA LEU A 44 0.91 7.46 0.73
C LEU A 44 0.41 8.10 2.01
N VAL A 45 -0.05 9.33 1.91
CA VAL A 45 -0.64 10.03 3.04
C VAL A 45 -2.14 10.16 2.78
N ALA A 46 -2.95 9.68 3.71
CA ALA A 46 -4.39 9.69 3.54
C ALA A 46 -5.06 10.00 4.86
N ALA A 47 -6.02 10.92 4.85
CA ALA A 47 -6.85 11.17 6.00
C ALA A 47 -7.66 9.91 6.32
N HIS A 48 -8.02 9.77 7.59
CA HIS A 48 -8.80 8.61 8.02
C HIS A 48 -10.10 8.52 7.22
N GLY A 49 -10.37 7.35 6.65
CA GLY A 49 -11.57 7.14 5.86
C GLY A 49 -11.54 7.69 4.44
N ALA A 50 -10.38 8.14 3.96
CA ALA A 50 -10.26 8.81 2.66
C ALA A 50 -9.94 7.86 1.50
N GLY A 51 -10.11 6.55 1.68
CA GLY A 51 -9.90 5.60 0.58
C GLY A 51 -8.50 5.05 0.48
N LYS A 52 -7.74 5.09 1.56
CA LYS A 52 -6.36 4.58 1.58
C LYS A 52 -6.30 3.11 1.18
N SER A 53 -7.12 2.27 1.79
CA SER A 53 -7.15 0.84 1.47
C SER A 53 -7.59 0.59 0.04
N THR A 54 -8.55 1.37 -0.45
CA THR A 54 -9.02 1.26 -1.81
C THR A 54 -7.92 1.57 -2.81
N PHE A 55 -7.14 2.63 -2.54
CA PHE A 55 -5.99 2.94 -3.38
C PHE A 55 -4.97 1.81 -3.36
N LEU A 56 -4.62 1.32 -2.16
CA LEU A 56 -3.63 0.25 -2.03
C LEU A 56 -4.06 -1.01 -2.77
N ASP A 57 -5.35 -1.37 -2.69
CA ASP A 57 -5.88 -2.52 -3.42
C ASP A 57 -5.70 -2.33 -4.92
N ALA A 58 -6.06 -1.17 -5.44
CA ALA A 58 -5.98 -0.90 -6.87
C ALA A 58 -4.53 -0.84 -7.34
N PHE A 59 -3.66 -0.19 -6.56
CA PHE A 59 -2.25 -0.09 -6.94
C PHE A 59 -1.56 -1.44 -6.89
N GLN A 60 -1.89 -2.26 -5.89
CA GLN A 60 -1.37 -3.62 -5.82
C GLN A 60 -1.73 -4.42 -7.06
N LYS A 61 -2.99 -4.34 -7.48
CA LYS A 61 -3.43 -5.05 -8.68
C LYS A 61 -2.68 -4.58 -9.92
N ARG A 62 -2.43 -3.28 -10.03
CA ARG A 62 -1.67 -2.74 -11.16
C ARG A 62 -0.24 -3.25 -11.16
N LEU A 63 0.40 -3.27 -9.99
CA LEU A 63 1.78 -3.77 -9.88
C LEU A 63 1.85 -5.26 -10.21
N GLU A 64 0.90 -6.03 -9.72
CA GLU A 64 0.87 -7.47 -9.99
C GLU A 64 0.59 -7.75 -11.47
N ALA A 65 -0.27 -6.96 -12.09
CA ALA A 65 -0.53 -7.08 -13.54
C ALA A 65 0.71 -6.78 -14.37
N SER A 66 1.62 -5.97 -13.82
CA SER A 66 2.89 -5.64 -14.48
C SER A 66 4.00 -6.65 -14.17
N GLY A 67 3.67 -7.73 -13.47
CA GLY A 67 4.62 -8.81 -13.19
C GLY A 67 5.35 -8.69 -11.87
N HIS A 68 4.99 -7.74 -11.02
CA HIS A 68 5.63 -7.57 -9.72
C HIS A 68 4.96 -8.44 -8.66
N SER A 69 5.76 -8.93 -7.72
CA SER A 69 5.24 -9.61 -6.53
C SER A 69 5.11 -8.58 -5.42
N VAL A 70 3.98 -8.56 -4.74
CA VAL A 70 3.68 -7.58 -3.70
C VAL A 70 3.48 -8.28 -2.37
N LEU A 71 4.19 -7.81 -1.35
CA LEU A 71 3.98 -8.23 0.04
C LEU A 71 3.24 -7.10 0.74
N ARG A 72 1.98 -7.34 1.10
CA ARG A 72 1.15 -6.33 1.72
C ARG A 72 0.93 -6.64 3.19
N ILE A 73 1.17 -5.65 4.04
CA ILE A 73 1.04 -5.79 5.50
C ILE A 73 0.13 -4.68 5.99
N PHE A 74 -0.81 -5.04 6.84
CA PHE A 74 -1.74 -4.10 7.44
C PHE A 74 -1.62 -4.15 8.96
N LEU A 75 -1.50 -2.97 9.57
CA LEU A 75 -1.46 -2.83 11.02
C LEU A 75 -2.53 -1.84 11.48
N ASN A 76 -3.12 -2.10 12.63
CA ASN A 76 -4.06 -1.19 13.27
C ASN A 76 -3.86 -1.25 14.78
N GLN A 77 -4.70 -0.54 15.52
CA GLN A 77 -4.54 -0.49 16.98
C GLN A 77 -4.73 -1.84 17.65
N GLU A 78 -5.57 -2.69 17.07
CA GLU A 78 -5.84 -4.02 17.63
C GLU A 78 -4.79 -5.03 17.22
N SER A 79 -4.25 -4.89 16.00
CA SER A 79 -3.22 -5.77 15.46
C SER A 79 -2.02 -4.91 15.09
N ASN A 80 -1.29 -4.47 16.10
CA ASN A 80 -0.22 -3.48 15.92
C ASN A 80 1.17 -4.11 15.87
N LYS A 81 1.26 -5.43 15.78
CA LYS A 81 2.54 -6.13 15.71
C LYS A 81 2.57 -7.05 14.52
N LEU A 82 3.73 -7.13 13.89
CA LEU A 82 3.96 -8.09 12.82
C LEU A 82 4.06 -9.49 13.39
N SER A 83 3.46 -10.45 12.70
CA SER A 83 3.57 -11.86 13.09
C SER A 83 4.97 -12.39 12.78
N ALA A 84 5.31 -13.53 13.37
CA ALA A 84 6.59 -14.20 13.05
C ALA A 84 6.68 -14.51 11.57
N GLU A 85 5.57 -14.93 10.96
CA GLU A 85 5.52 -15.21 9.53
C GLU A 85 5.80 -13.96 8.71
N GLN A 86 5.21 -12.82 9.08
CA GLN A 86 5.45 -11.57 8.37
C GLN A 86 6.91 -11.12 8.49
N TRP A 87 7.51 -11.27 9.67
CA TRP A 87 8.93 -10.97 9.83
C TRP A 87 9.80 -11.85 8.94
N ARG A 88 9.45 -13.14 8.86
CA ARG A 88 10.19 -14.07 8.00
C ARG A 88 10.07 -13.66 6.53
N MET A 89 8.87 -13.29 6.09
CA MET A 89 8.64 -12.86 4.72
C MET A 89 9.40 -11.59 4.38
N LEU A 90 9.48 -10.67 5.32
CA LEU A 90 10.28 -9.45 5.12
C LEU A 90 11.76 -9.75 4.98
N GLY A 91 12.24 -10.81 5.62
CA GLY A 91 13.63 -11.24 5.46
C GLY A 91 13.95 -11.76 4.07
N CYS A 92 12.94 -12.03 3.25
CA CYS A 92 13.08 -12.59 1.90
C CYS A 92 12.41 -11.71 0.84
N CYS A 93 12.36 -10.40 1.05
CA CYS A 93 11.57 -9.50 0.22
C CYS A 93 12.36 -8.86 -0.92
N SER A 94 13.57 -9.34 -1.23
CA SER A 94 14.45 -8.65 -2.17
C SER A 94 13.84 -8.49 -3.57
N ARG A 95 12.92 -9.36 -3.96
CA ARG A 95 12.26 -9.28 -5.28
C ARG A 95 10.80 -8.87 -5.16
N GLN A 96 10.42 -8.33 -4.03
CA GLN A 96 9.03 -7.95 -3.79
C GLN A 96 8.91 -6.46 -3.56
N ILE A 97 7.73 -5.93 -3.89
CA ILE A 97 7.33 -4.59 -3.49
C ILE A 97 6.59 -4.74 -2.17
N VAL A 98 7.03 -4.03 -1.14
CA VAL A 98 6.43 -4.10 0.18
C VAL A 98 5.49 -2.92 0.36
N MET A 99 4.25 -3.21 0.73
CA MET A 99 3.26 -2.20 1.10
C MET A 99 2.94 -2.36 2.58
N LEU A 100 3.21 -1.33 3.36
CA LEU A 100 2.87 -1.33 4.78
C LEU A 100 1.82 -0.26 5.04
N ASP A 101 0.64 -0.69 5.46
CA ASP A 101 -0.46 0.18 5.84
C ASP A 101 -0.52 0.24 7.36
N GLY A 102 -0.41 1.44 7.92
CA GLY A 102 -0.43 1.62 9.37
C GLY A 102 0.95 1.64 10.00
N GLU A 103 1.93 2.20 9.30
CA GLU A 103 3.31 2.27 9.79
C GLU A 103 3.39 2.94 11.17
N GLU A 104 2.50 3.88 11.45
CA GLU A 104 2.47 4.59 12.72
C GLU A 104 2.19 3.66 13.91
N GLN A 105 1.70 2.45 13.66
CA GLN A 105 1.44 1.47 14.72
C GLN A 105 2.71 0.76 15.19
N LEU A 106 3.80 0.86 14.43
CA LEU A 106 5.05 0.19 14.81
C LEU A 106 5.73 0.92 15.97
N GLY A 107 6.18 0.15 16.96
CA GLY A 107 7.06 0.69 17.99
C GLY A 107 8.44 1.00 17.44
N HIS A 108 9.27 1.68 18.23
CA HIS A 108 10.57 2.15 17.72
C HIS A 108 11.47 1.01 17.28
N ILE A 109 11.54 -0.08 18.04
CA ILE A 109 12.42 -1.21 17.72
C ILE A 109 11.90 -1.92 16.49
N ALA A 110 10.58 -2.16 16.43
CA ALA A 110 9.97 -2.83 15.28
C ALA A 110 10.12 -1.99 14.01
N ARG A 111 9.98 -0.67 14.13
CA ARG A 111 10.15 0.23 12.99
C ARG A 111 11.59 0.17 12.45
N TRP A 112 12.57 0.23 13.35
CA TRP A 112 13.96 0.12 12.95
C TRP A 112 14.24 -1.21 12.24
N ARG A 113 13.72 -2.31 12.80
CA ARG A 113 13.90 -3.63 12.21
C ARG A 113 13.23 -3.72 10.85
N PHE A 114 12.01 -3.18 10.73
CA PHE A 114 11.28 -3.18 9.46
C PHE A 114 12.07 -2.46 8.38
N TYR A 115 12.49 -1.23 8.65
CA TYR A 115 13.20 -0.45 7.64
C TYR A 115 14.54 -1.07 7.27
N ARG A 116 15.18 -1.72 8.21
CA ARG A 116 16.43 -2.42 7.90
C ARG A 116 16.18 -3.59 6.94
N LEU A 117 15.12 -4.34 7.14
CA LEU A 117 14.81 -5.49 6.29
C LEU A 117 14.36 -5.07 4.88
N VAL A 118 13.65 -3.96 4.74
CA VAL A 118 13.15 -3.54 3.43
C VAL A 118 14.15 -2.73 2.62
N GLN A 119 15.36 -2.52 3.11
CA GLN A 119 16.38 -1.81 2.35
C GLN A 119 16.64 -2.46 0.98
N ASN A 120 16.52 -3.76 0.90
CA ASN A 120 16.85 -4.52 -0.30
C ASN A 120 15.62 -4.97 -1.10
N CYS A 121 14.42 -4.53 -0.73
CA CYS A 121 13.23 -4.90 -1.49
C CYS A 121 13.19 -4.14 -2.82
N SER A 122 12.36 -4.64 -3.76
CA SER A 122 12.22 -4.02 -5.08
C SER A 122 11.52 -2.68 -5.04
N GLY A 123 10.65 -2.47 -4.05
CA GLY A 123 9.95 -1.23 -3.89
C GLY A 123 9.29 -1.18 -2.52
N LEU A 124 9.00 0.04 -2.06
CA LEU A 124 8.43 0.23 -0.73
C LEU A 124 7.39 1.34 -0.78
N LEU A 125 6.18 1.02 -0.35
CA LEU A 125 5.13 2.02 -0.20
C LEU A 125 4.61 1.97 1.23
N ILE A 126 4.78 3.09 1.93
CA ILE A 126 4.33 3.24 3.31
C ILE A 126 3.09 4.11 3.31
N ALA A 127 1.99 3.58 3.85
CA ALA A 127 0.75 4.32 3.94
C ALA A 127 0.46 4.67 5.39
N ARG A 128 0.15 5.95 5.64
CA ARG A 128 -0.17 6.41 6.98
C ARG A 128 -0.94 7.73 6.92
N HIS A 129 -1.37 8.21 8.07
CA HIS A 129 -2.16 9.43 8.16
C HIS A 129 -1.30 10.69 8.08
N LYS A 130 -0.05 10.61 8.48
CA LYS A 130 0.86 11.76 8.54
C LYS A 130 2.06 11.53 7.65
N PRO A 131 2.71 12.62 7.16
CA PRO A 131 3.89 12.47 6.32
C PRO A 131 5.02 11.70 7.00
N THR A 132 5.84 11.06 6.18
CA THR A 132 7.03 10.33 6.62
C THR A 132 8.25 10.96 5.99
N ASN A 133 9.43 10.36 6.24
CA ASN A 133 10.67 10.78 5.59
C ASN A 133 10.75 10.35 4.13
N LEU A 134 9.88 9.43 3.70
CA LEU A 134 9.85 8.99 2.30
C LEU A 134 9.13 10.03 1.44
N PRO A 135 9.56 10.18 0.17
CA PRO A 135 8.87 11.11 -0.72
C PRO A 135 7.42 10.70 -0.95
N LEU A 136 6.58 11.68 -1.16
CA LEU A 136 5.14 11.48 -1.30
C LEU A 136 4.80 11.00 -2.70
N LEU A 137 4.09 9.87 -2.78
CA LEU A 137 3.51 9.39 -4.04
C LEU A 137 2.15 10.04 -4.29
N LEU A 138 1.32 10.07 -3.26
CA LEU A 138 -0.04 10.57 -3.37
C LEU A 138 -0.56 10.96 -2.00
N ALA A 139 -1.32 12.04 -1.96
CA ALA A 139 -2.07 12.42 -0.77
C ALA A 139 -3.56 12.32 -1.08
N ILE A 140 -4.30 11.64 -0.24
CA ILE A 140 -5.75 11.48 -0.38
C ILE A 140 -6.40 12.21 0.78
N GLU A 141 -7.24 13.17 0.46
CA GLU A 141 -7.92 13.98 1.47
C GLU A 141 -9.38 13.64 1.58
#